data_87b36ffeacf45d39d5ab1ae4b284292b
#
_entry.id   87b36ffeacf45d39d5ab1ae4b284292b
#
_cell.length_a   1.000
_cell.length_b   1.000
_cell.length_c   1.000
_cell.angle_alpha   90.00
_cell.angle_beta   90.00
_cell.angle_gamma   90.00
#
_symmetry.space_group_name_H-M   'P 1'
#
loop_
_entity.id
_entity.type
_entity.pdbx_description
1 polymer ?
#
loop_
_entity_poly.entity_id
_entity_poly.type
_entity_poly.pdbx_seq_one_letter_code
_entity_poly.pdbx_strand_id
1 'polypeptide(L)'
;MTKELKDYKIKPERKIENAVIFLHGYGANGKDLIEIGNIWKKNLPNTIFLSPNAPFECPWGGESFQWFELTSIAPDKIGEGLKLAGPYLNFYIDSVCKNYRLSNEKIFFVGFSQGTMTVSYTHLTL
;
A
#
# COMPACT_ATOMS: atom_id res chain seq x y z
N MET A 1 -10.15 -2.07 15.65
CA MET A 1 -9.94 -0.67 15.25
C MET A 1 -8.80 -0.59 14.27
N THR A 2 -9.02 0.05 13.12
CA THR A 2 -7.96 0.26 12.14
C THR A 2 -7.01 1.36 12.62
N LYS A 3 -5.72 1.17 12.33
CA LYS A 3 -4.70 2.16 12.65
C LYS A 3 -4.14 2.76 11.37
N GLU A 4 -3.52 3.91 11.50
CA GLU A 4 -2.80 4.51 10.38
C GLU A 4 -1.59 3.68 10.03
N LEU A 5 -1.32 3.53 8.75
CA LEU A 5 -0.11 2.87 8.28
C LEU A 5 1.01 3.90 8.21
N LYS A 6 2.18 3.55 8.73
CA LYS A 6 3.36 4.37 8.54
C LYS A 6 3.75 4.30 7.08
N ASP A 7 4.01 5.45 6.46
CA ASP A 7 4.35 5.48 5.04
C ASP A 7 5.60 6.30 4.76
N TYR A 8 6.10 6.11 3.55
CA TYR A 8 7.20 6.86 2.98
C TYR A 8 6.68 7.53 1.72
N LYS A 9 7.13 8.75 1.45
CA LYS A 9 6.58 9.54 0.34
C LYS A 9 7.64 10.27 -0.44
N ILE A 10 7.34 10.45 -1.72
CA ILE A 10 8.08 11.33 -2.60
C ILE A 10 7.06 12.28 -3.19
N LYS A 11 7.14 13.55 -2.79
CA LYS A 11 6.22 14.58 -3.26
C LYS A 11 6.77 15.21 -4.53
N PRO A 12 5.89 15.53 -5.49
CA PRO A 12 6.33 16.26 -6.67
C PRO A 12 6.56 17.74 -6.34
N GLU A 13 7.34 18.42 -7.17
CA GLU A 13 7.51 19.88 -7.07
C GLU A 13 6.29 20.61 -7.61
N ARG A 14 5.49 19.92 -8.43
CA ARG A 14 4.28 20.47 -9.04
C ARG A 14 3.05 20.09 -8.22
N LYS A 15 1.90 20.63 -8.63
CA LYS A 15 0.62 20.26 -8.02
C LYS A 15 0.40 18.74 -8.09
N ILE A 16 -0.07 18.18 -7.01
CA ILE A 16 -0.40 16.75 -6.96
C ILE A 16 -1.72 16.52 -7.68
N GLU A 17 -1.66 15.75 -8.76
CA GLU A 17 -2.86 15.39 -9.54
C GLU A 17 -3.17 13.90 -9.46
N ASN A 18 -2.18 13.09 -9.09
CA ASN A 18 -2.31 11.63 -8.98
C ASN A 18 -1.48 11.13 -7.83
N ALA A 19 -1.82 9.93 -7.36
CA ALA A 19 -1.02 9.20 -6.38
C ALA A 19 -0.73 7.80 -6.90
N VAL A 20 0.50 7.33 -6.70
CA VAL A 20 0.88 5.94 -6.91
C VAL A 20 1.21 5.37 -5.54
N ILE A 21 0.53 4.30 -5.18
CA ILE A 21 0.71 3.63 -3.89
C ILE A 21 1.38 2.28 -4.14
N PHE A 22 2.56 2.09 -3.55
CA PHE A 22 3.29 0.83 -3.60
C PHE A 22 2.90 -0.04 -2.42
N LEU A 23 2.58 -1.30 -2.68
CA LEU A 23 2.21 -2.26 -1.63
C LEU A 23 3.21 -3.40 -1.65
N HIS A 24 4.05 -3.44 -0.63
CA HIS A 24 5.15 -4.40 -0.56
C HIS A 24 4.66 -5.83 -0.29
N GLY A 25 5.54 -6.79 -0.52
CA GLY A 25 5.27 -8.18 -0.26
C GLY A 25 5.54 -8.59 1.19
N TYR A 26 5.24 -9.83 1.48
CA TYR A 26 5.43 -10.43 2.81
C TYR A 26 6.89 -10.32 3.24
N GLY A 27 7.10 -9.81 4.44
CA GLY A 27 8.43 -9.68 5.01
C GLY A 27 9.24 -8.48 4.53
N ALA A 28 8.67 -7.64 3.67
CA ALA A 28 9.32 -6.44 3.17
C ALA A 28 8.83 -5.19 3.92
N ASN A 29 9.05 -4.03 3.36
CA ASN A 29 8.63 -2.76 3.96
C ASN A 29 8.48 -1.68 2.90
N GLY A 30 7.88 -0.57 3.28
CA GLY A 30 7.66 0.55 2.37
C GLY A 30 8.93 1.32 2.04
N LYS A 31 9.87 1.35 2.97
CA LYS A 31 11.12 2.10 2.81
C LYS A 31 11.90 1.64 1.57
N ASP A 32 11.94 0.35 1.34
CA ASP A 32 12.66 -0.19 0.19
C ASP A 32 11.93 0.09 -1.12
N LEU A 33 10.61 -0.04 -1.11
CA LEU A 33 9.81 0.15 -2.33
C LEU A 33 9.70 1.60 -2.78
N ILE A 34 9.76 2.55 -1.86
CA ILE A 34 9.60 3.96 -2.22
C ILE A 34 10.66 4.41 -3.24
N GLU A 35 11.82 3.76 -3.28
CA GLU A 35 12.89 4.09 -4.21
C GLU A 35 12.48 3.97 -5.67
N ILE A 36 11.48 3.16 -5.97
CA ILE A 36 10.93 3.07 -7.33
C ILE A 36 10.36 4.42 -7.76
N GLY A 37 9.78 5.16 -6.82
CA GLY A 37 9.26 6.50 -7.08
C GLY A 37 10.35 7.47 -7.55
N ASN A 38 11.56 7.34 -7.03
CA ASN A 38 12.69 8.16 -7.47
C ASN A 38 13.03 7.90 -8.93
N ILE A 39 12.82 6.68 -9.41
CA ILE A 39 13.08 6.30 -10.80
C ILE A 39 11.97 6.85 -11.70
N TRP A 40 10.72 6.78 -11.25
CA TRP A 40 9.56 7.11 -12.05
C TRP A 40 9.18 8.59 -12.06
N LYS A 41 9.64 9.37 -11.08
CA LYS A 41 9.15 10.75 -10.90
C LYS A 41 9.39 11.67 -12.08
N LYS A 42 10.42 11.41 -12.88
CA LYS A 42 10.73 12.23 -14.06
C LYS A 42 9.61 12.15 -15.11
N ASN A 43 9.01 10.96 -15.22
CA ASN A 43 7.96 10.71 -16.20
C ASN A 43 6.55 10.97 -15.65
N LEU A 44 6.44 11.21 -14.35
CA LEU A 44 5.18 11.42 -13.65
C LEU A 44 5.27 12.66 -12.75
N PRO A 45 5.42 13.84 -13.36
CA PRO A 45 5.77 15.06 -12.61
C PRO A 45 4.69 15.62 -11.69
N ASN A 46 3.45 15.17 -11.81
CA ASN A 46 2.33 15.63 -10.97
C ASN A 46 1.84 14.52 -10.04
N THR A 47 2.71 13.55 -9.75
CA THR A 47 2.34 12.36 -8.98
C THR A 47 3.07 12.35 -7.64
N ILE A 48 2.34 12.10 -6.57
CA ILE A 48 2.94 11.75 -5.28
C ILE A 48 3.10 10.23 -5.23
N PHE A 49 4.27 9.78 -4.79
CA PHE A 49 4.54 8.35 -4.59
C PHE A 49 4.46 8.06 -3.11
N LEU A 50 3.71 7.04 -2.76
CA LEU A 50 3.45 6.66 -1.37
C LEU A 50 3.74 5.17 -1.20
N SER A 51 4.43 4.83 -0.12
CA SER A 51 4.78 3.44 0.13
C SER A 51 4.57 3.13 1.61
N PRO A 52 3.37 2.65 2.00
CA PRO A 52 3.10 2.34 3.40
C PRO A 52 3.69 0.99 3.79
N ASN A 53 4.06 0.88 5.07
CA ASN A 53 4.29 -0.41 5.68
C ASN A 53 2.95 -1.11 5.88
N ALA A 54 2.92 -2.40 5.68
CA ALA A 54 1.76 -3.21 6.01
C ALA A 54 1.48 -3.13 7.52
N PRO A 55 0.26 -3.45 7.96
CA PRO A 55 -0.16 -3.16 9.32
C PRO A 55 0.49 -4.01 10.41
N PHE A 56 1.03 -5.18 10.09
CA PHE A 56 1.54 -6.10 11.10
C PHE A 56 3.02 -6.37 10.94
N GLU A 57 3.75 -6.38 12.06
CA GLU A 57 5.15 -6.77 12.05
C GLU A 57 5.27 -8.28 11.89
N CYS A 58 6.33 -8.71 11.18
CA CYS A 58 6.67 -10.11 11.12
C CYS A 58 7.32 -10.55 12.44
N PRO A 59 7.16 -11.83 12.85
CA PRO A 59 7.68 -12.29 14.13
C PRO A 59 9.19 -12.12 14.33
N TRP A 60 9.95 -12.10 13.25
CA TRP A 60 11.41 -11.95 13.33
C TRP A 60 11.87 -10.49 13.46
N GLY A 61 10.95 -9.51 13.36
CA GLY A 61 11.30 -8.10 13.50
C GLY A 61 12.10 -7.56 12.32
N GLY A 62 12.99 -6.60 12.58
CA GLY A 62 13.91 -6.07 11.57
C GLY A 62 13.24 -5.22 10.49
N GLU A 63 12.21 -4.48 10.83
CA GLU A 63 11.46 -3.68 9.86
C GLU A 63 10.88 -4.54 8.74
N SER A 64 10.36 -5.71 9.08
CA SER A 64 9.69 -6.63 8.18
C SER A 64 8.21 -6.65 8.51
N PHE A 65 7.36 -6.44 7.52
CA PHE A 65 5.92 -6.29 7.73
C PHE A 65 5.13 -7.25 6.84
N GLN A 66 3.88 -7.47 7.24
CA GLN A 66 2.97 -8.36 6.52
C GLN A 66 1.57 -7.78 6.53
N TRP A 67 0.84 -8.02 5.45
CA TRP A 67 -0.56 -7.61 5.35
C TRP A 67 -1.44 -8.56 6.17
N PHE A 68 -1.08 -9.83 6.18
CA PHE A 68 -1.72 -10.85 6.99
C PHE A 68 -0.76 -12.00 7.21
N GLU A 69 -1.02 -12.84 8.22
CA GLU A 69 -0.16 -13.99 8.48
C GLU A 69 -0.26 -15.00 7.33
N LEU A 70 0.89 -15.44 6.87
CA LEU A 70 0.98 -16.41 5.78
C LEU A 70 1.26 -17.80 6.36
N THR A 71 0.26 -18.38 7.00
CA THR A 71 0.36 -19.70 7.62
C THR A 71 0.00 -20.82 6.66
N SER A 72 -0.72 -20.51 5.59
CA SER A 72 -1.17 -21.48 4.59
C SER A 72 -1.49 -20.74 3.30
N ILE A 73 -1.27 -21.41 2.17
CA ILE A 73 -1.66 -20.88 0.85
C ILE A 73 -3.06 -21.36 0.45
N ALA A 74 -3.76 -22.03 1.34
CA ALA A 74 -5.13 -22.45 1.07
C ALA A 74 -6.03 -21.22 0.81
N PRO A 75 -6.90 -21.27 -0.21
CA PRO A 75 -7.72 -20.11 -0.57
C PRO A 75 -8.55 -19.52 0.56
N ASP A 76 -9.09 -20.36 1.45
CA ASP A 76 -9.88 -19.91 2.59
C ASP A 76 -9.03 -19.13 3.60
N LYS A 77 -7.79 -19.55 3.83
CA LYS A 77 -6.87 -18.85 4.74
C LYS A 77 -6.41 -17.53 4.16
N ILE A 78 -6.14 -17.49 2.87
CA ILE A 78 -5.81 -16.23 2.19
C ILE A 78 -7.00 -15.29 2.25
N GLY A 79 -8.21 -15.78 2.02
CA GLY A 79 -9.43 -14.98 2.12
C GLY A 79 -9.64 -14.38 3.51
N GLU A 80 -9.38 -15.16 4.57
CA GLU A 80 -9.44 -14.65 5.94
C GLU A 80 -8.43 -13.52 6.16
N GLY A 81 -7.20 -13.70 5.67
CA GLY A 81 -6.16 -12.70 5.77
C GLY A 81 -6.53 -11.41 5.06
N LEU A 82 -7.09 -11.52 3.87
CA LEU A 82 -7.52 -10.36 3.09
C LEU A 82 -8.64 -9.58 3.78
N LYS A 83 -9.54 -10.27 4.46
CA LYS A 83 -10.59 -9.61 5.26
C LYS A 83 -10.02 -8.82 6.43
N LEU A 84 -8.90 -9.27 6.99
CA LEU A 84 -8.21 -8.53 8.06
C LEU A 84 -7.44 -7.35 7.52
N ALA A 85 -6.77 -7.51 6.39
CA ALA A 85 -5.92 -6.46 5.81
C ALA A 85 -6.71 -5.37 5.11
N GLY A 86 -7.83 -5.73 4.48
CA GLY A 86 -8.63 -4.81 3.67
C GLY A 86 -8.99 -3.50 4.36
N PRO A 87 -9.53 -3.52 5.59
CA PRO A 87 -9.90 -2.29 6.29
C PRO A 87 -8.73 -1.34 6.51
N TYR A 88 -7.53 -1.86 6.78
CA TYR A 88 -6.33 -1.00 6.93
C TYR A 88 -6.00 -0.29 5.63
N LEU A 89 -6.04 -1.01 4.52
CA LEU A 89 -5.75 -0.41 3.22
C LEU A 89 -6.84 0.58 2.82
N ASN A 90 -8.10 0.26 3.04
CA ASN A 90 -9.22 1.16 2.75
C ASN A 90 -9.07 2.47 3.54
N PHE A 91 -8.74 2.37 4.82
CA PHE A 91 -8.52 3.55 5.66
C PHE A 91 -7.37 4.39 5.11
N TYR A 92 -6.29 3.74 4.69
CA TYR A 92 -5.14 4.43 4.12
C TYR A 92 -5.51 5.16 2.82
N ILE A 93 -6.23 4.48 1.93
CA ILE A 93 -6.67 5.07 0.65
C ILE A 93 -7.56 6.29 0.91
N ASP A 94 -8.51 6.18 1.83
CA ASP A 94 -9.42 7.29 2.18
C ASP A 94 -8.62 8.47 2.71
N SER A 95 -7.61 8.21 3.54
CA SER A 95 -6.74 9.25 4.07
C SER A 95 -5.95 9.95 2.96
N VAL A 96 -5.44 9.19 1.98
CA VAL A 96 -4.73 9.76 0.84
C VAL A 96 -5.65 10.65 0.01
N CYS A 97 -6.84 10.16 -0.30
CA CYS A 97 -7.81 10.94 -1.07
C CYS A 97 -8.15 12.25 -0.36
N LYS A 98 -8.36 12.18 0.95
CA LYS A 98 -8.69 13.36 1.75
C LYS A 98 -7.51 14.34 1.85
N ASN A 99 -6.32 13.84 2.15
CA ASN A 99 -5.15 14.68 2.38
C ASN A 99 -4.67 15.40 1.13
N TYR A 100 -4.81 14.76 -0.02
CA TYR A 100 -4.32 15.32 -1.29
C TYR A 100 -5.43 15.76 -2.23
N ARG A 101 -6.69 15.71 -1.78
CA ARG A 101 -7.88 16.09 -2.54
C ARG A 101 -7.96 15.35 -3.87
N LEU A 102 -7.79 14.04 -3.82
CA LEU A 102 -7.85 13.19 -4.98
C LEU A 102 -9.10 12.31 -4.94
N SER A 103 -9.69 12.05 -6.11
CA SER A 103 -10.74 11.05 -6.24
C SER A 103 -10.10 9.67 -6.39
N ASN A 104 -10.88 8.62 -6.18
CA ASN A 104 -10.38 7.24 -6.34
C ASN A 104 -9.81 6.98 -7.72
N GLU A 105 -10.31 7.66 -8.76
CA GLU A 105 -9.84 7.52 -10.13
C GLU A 105 -8.40 7.98 -10.33
N LYS A 106 -7.89 8.77 -9.41
CA LYS A 106 -6.53 9.31 -9.46
C LYS A 106 -5.55 8.54 -8.61
N ILE A 107 -5.98 7.43 -8.04
CA ILE A 107 -5.13 6.55 -7.22
C ILE A 107 -4.75 5.33 -8.03
N PHE A 108 -3.46 5.09 -8.15
CA PHE A 108 -2.91 3.95 -8.88
C PHE A 108 -2.11 3.08 -7.93
N PHE A 109 -2.20 1.78 -8.09
CA PHE A 109 -1.55 0.83 -7.21
C PHE A 109 -0.48 0.03 -7.93
N VAL A 110 0.62 -0.22 -7.23
CA VAL A 110 1.65 -1.15 -7.68
C VAL A 110 1.86 -2.13 -6.55
N GLY A 111 1.44 -3.37 -6.75
CA GLY A 111 1.50 -4.40 -5.72
C GLY A 111 2.56 -5.44 -6.03
N PHE A 112 3.13 -5.97 -4.96
CA PHE A 112 4.13 -7.04 -5.03
C PHE A 112 3.67 -8.19 -4.14
N SER A 113 3.52 -9.39 -4.71
CA SER A 113 3.18 -10.60 -3.97
C SER A 113 1.95 -10.41 -3.06
N GLN A 114 2.12 -10.48 -1.74
CA GLN A 114 1.02 -10.29 -0.78
C GLN A 114 0.35 -8.93 -0.92
N GLY A 115 1.13 -7.89 -1.25
CA GLY A 115 0.58 -6.56 -1.54
C GLY A 115 -0.36 -6.59 -2.72
N THR A 116 -0.03 -7.35 -3.77
CA THR A 116 -0.88 -7.51 -4.94
C THR A 116 -2.20 -8.18 -4.56
N MET A 117 -2.17 -9.20 -3.71
CA MET A 117 -3.37 -9.87 -3.25
C MET A 117 -4.29 -8.91 -2.51
N THR A 118 -3.72 -8.08 -1.64
CA THR A 118 -4.47 -7.12 -0.84
C THR A 118 -5.15 -6.06 -1.71
N VAL A 119 -4.43 -5.53 -2.70
CA VAL A 119 -4.98 -4.56 -3.66
C VAL A 119 -6.13 -5.18 -4.45
N SER A 120 -5.91 -6.37 -4.99
CA SER A 120 -6.92 -7.04 -5.81
C SER A 120 -8.21 -7.24 -5.04
N TYR A 121 -8.13 -7.68 -3.79
CA TYR A 121 -9.31 -7.86 -2.95
C TYR A 121 -10.01 -6.53 -2.69
N THR A 122 -9.25 -5.52 -2.29
CA THR A 122 -9.79 -4.19 -1.97
C THR A 122 -10.42 -3.54 -3.19
N HIS A 123 -9.74 -3.62 -4.33
CA HIS A 123 -10.22 -3.03 -5.57
C HIS A 123 -11.51 -3.68 -6.06
N LEU A 124 -11.63 -5.00 -5.90
CA LEU A 124 -12.83 -5.74 -6.32
C LEU A 124 -14.02 -5.50 -5.40
N THR A 125 -13.80 -5.11 -4.16
CA THR A 125 -14.87 -4.90 -3.19
C THR A 125 -15.28 -3.43 -3.04
N LEU A 126 -14.53 -2.54 -3.64
CA LEU A 126 -14.86 -1.12 -3.69
C LEU A 126 -15.79 -0.84 -4.87
#